data_dfbd8132af32f39e298f126d477111ee
#
_entry.id   dfbd8132af32f39e298f126d477111ee
#
_cell.length_a   1.000
_cell.length_b   1.000
_cell.length_c   1.000
_cell.angle_alpha   90.00
_cell.angle_beta   90.00
_cell.angle_gamma   90.00
#
_symmetry.space_group_name_H-M   'P 1'
#
loop_
_entity.id
_entity.type
_entity.pdbx_description
1 polymer ?
#
loop_
_entity_poly.entity_id
_entity_poly.type
_entity_poly.pdbx_seq_one_letter_code
_entity_poly.pdbx_strand_id
1 'polypeptide(L)'
;SIERNEPSMTNPSFEFSRAITRRPSASITNGLRAKDIGTPDLSKMLDAHAHYVSTLKETGAEVIELPPLEDYPDGVFVEDTALCLPQGAVMMRPGAPSRMGEVAEMEPALSALYDDVRHISGEGHIEGGDILVTGREILVGRSERTDATGVAELRQITAEWGHSLREVFTPPGVLHFKTDCSLLDAETILCTERLDASGCFEGYRTVHV
;
A
#
# COMPACT_ATOMS: atom_id res chain seq x y z
N SER A 1 3.18 21.75 35.73
CA SER A 1 3.24 21.42 34.28
C SER A 1 2.97 19.94 34.14
N ILE A 2 1.79 19.61 33.69
CA ILE A 2 1.43 18.22 33.32
C ILE A 2 1.89 18.08 31.86
N GLU A 3 3.02 17.38 31.67
CA GLU A 3 3.41 16.90 30.35
C GLU A 3 2.29 15.96 29.87
N ARG A 4 1.51 16.42 28.91
CA ARG A 4 0.65 15.56 28.14
C ARG A 4 1.58 14.67 27.31
N ASN A 5 1.71 13.43 27.72
CA ASN A 5 2.28 12.37 26.91
C ASN A 5 1.33 12.23 25.71
N GLU A 6 1.61 12.87 24.60
CA GLU A 6 0.93 12.59 23.35
C GLU A 6 1.25 11.12 23.01
N PRO A 7 0.23 10.30 22.72
CA PRO A 7 0.50 8.94 22.31
C PRO A 7 1.38 8.99 21.07
N SER A 8 2.56 8.38 21.16
CA SER A 8 3.43 8.15 20.02
C SER A 8 2.57 7.50 18.93
N MET A 9 2.32 8.24 17.84
CA MET A 9 1.60 7.69 16.70
C MET A 9 2.48 6.61 16.08
N THR A 10 2.11 5.34 16.29
CA THR A 10 2.76 4.22 15.60
C THR A 10 2.62 4.43 14.10
N ASN A 11 3.74 4.42 13.38
CA ASN A 11 3.73 4.58 11.93
C ASN A 11 3.64 3.20 11.26
N PRO A 12 2.51 2.86 10.60
CA PRO A 12 2.32 1.54 10.01
C PRO A 12 3.31 1.20 8.88
N SER A 13 4.06 2.18 8.36
CA SER A 13 5.05 1.94 7.31
C SER A 13 6.30 1.21 7.81
N PHE A 14 6.66 1.33 9.11
CA PHE A 14 7.82 0.67 9.69
C PHE A 14 7.61 0.19 11.14
N GLU A 15 6.49 0.54 11.78
CA GLU A 15 6.12 0.10 13.13
C GLU A 15 4.81 -0.67 13.06
N PHE A 16 4.88 -1.96 12.84
CA PHE A 16 3.70 -2.82 12.77
C PHE A 16 3.93 -4.12 13.51
N SER A 17 2.89 -4.65 14.13
CA SER A 17 2.88 -5.95 14.81
C SER A 17 2.19 -7.04 14.02
N ARG A 18 1.46 -6.69 12.96
CA ARG A 18 0.74 -7.60 12.08
C ARG A 18 0.97 -7.28 10.63
N ALA A 19 1.04 -8.31 9.81
CA ALA A 19 1.09 -8.21 8.36
C ALA A 19 0.09 -9.19 7.73
N ILE A 20 -0.62 -8.73 6.71
CA ILE A 20 -1.48 -9.59 5.89
C ILE A 20 -0.74 -9.85 4.58
N THR A 21 -0.65 -11.11 4.22
CA THR A 21 -0.14 -11.56 2.93
C THR A 21 -1.16 -12.46 2.26
N ARG A 22 -1.05 -12.63 0.96
CA ARG A 22 -1.85 -13.61 0.23
C ARG A 22 -0.93 -14.50 -0.58
N ARG A 23 -1.17 -15.79 -0.49
CA ARG A 23 -0.41 -16.77 -1.25
C ARG A 23 -0.61 -16.57 -2.75
N PRO A 24 0.46 -16.61 -3.58
CA PRO A 24 0.31 -16.55 -5.03
C PRO A 24 -0.57 -17.68 -5.56
N SER A 25 -1.47 -17.37 -6.49
CA SER A 25 -2.27 -18.34 -7.22
C SER A 25 -1.51 -18.89 -8.43
N ALA A 26 -1.97 -20.01 -8.99
CA ALA A 26 -1.42 -20.52 -10.26
C ALA A 26 -1.69 -19.53 -11.42
N SER A 27 -2.76 -18.75 -11.34
CA SER A 27 -3.12 -17.75 -12.35
C SER A 27 -2.18 -16.54 -12.39
N ILE A 28 -1.25 -16.36 -11.42
CA ILE A 28 -0.27 -15.26 -11.39
C ILE A 28 0.55 -15.15 -12.68
N THR A 29 0.70 -16.25 -13.42
CA THR A 29 1.34 -16.24 -14.73
C THR A 29 0.61 -15.38 -15.76
N ASN A 30 -0.65 -15.04 -15.52
CA ASN A 30 -1.52 -14.19 -16.35
C ASN A 30 -1.69 -12.78 -15.76
N GLY A 31 -0.95 -12.43 -14.68
CA GLY A 31 -1.00 -11.13 -14.04
C GLY A 31 -0.63 -9.98 -14.97
N LEU A 32 -1.03 -8.78 -14.60
CA LEU A 32 -0.73 -7.55 -15.34
C LEU A 32 0.77 -7.31 -15.38
N ARG A 33 1.29 -6.91 -16.54
CA ARG A 33 2.71 -6.57 -16.73
C ARG A 33 2.89 -5.47 -17.77
N ALA A 34 3.80 -4.55 -17.50
CA ALA A 34 4.12 -3.44 -18.42
C ALA A 34 4.87 -3.94 -19.66
N LYS A 35 5.67 -5.01 -19.51
CA LYS A 35 6.43 -5.63 -20.60
C LYS A 35 6.33 -7.14 -20.49
N ASP A 36 6.18 -7.81 -21.63
CA ASP A 36 6.31 -9.27 -21.66
C ASP A 36 7.81 -9.63 -21.71
N ILE A 37 8.30 -10.13 -20.61
CA ILE A 37 9.67 -10.65 -20.44
C ILE A 37 9.69 -12.18 -20.23
N GLY A 38 8.58 -12.83 -20.56
CA GLY A 38 8.40 -14.27 -20.40
C GLY A 38 7.42 -14.62 -19.27
N THR A 39 7.06 -15.89 -19.21
CA THR A 39 6.14 -16.41 -18.18
C THR A 39 6.87 -16.62 -16.87
N PRO A 40 6.35 -16.12 -15.74
CA PRO A 40 6.92 -16.38 -14.43
C PRO A 40 6.93 -17.89 -14.11
N ASP A 41 8.00 -18.33 -13.44
CA ASP A 41 8.09 -19.67 -12.89
C ASP A 41 7.32 -19.72 -11.57
N LEU A 42 6.19 -20.42 -11.56
CA LEU A 42 5.30 -20.49 -10.41
C LEU A 42 6.00 -21.09 -9.18
N SER A 43 6.83 -22.13 -9.35
CA SER A 43 7.55 -22.76 -8.23
C SER A 43 8.48 -21.76 -7.56
N LYS A 44 9.28 -21.05 -8.36
CA LYS A 44 10.19 -20.02 -7.83
C LYS A 44 9.42 -18.87 -7.15
N MET A 45 8.26 -18.50 -7.69
CA MET A 45 7.42 -17.45 -7.09
C MET A 45 6.86 -17.89 -5.74
N LEU A 46 6.41 -19.15 -5.62
CA LEU A 46 5.93 -19.70 -4.37
C LEU A 46 7.04 -19.79 -3.33
N ASP A 47 8.24 -20.24 -3.73
CA ASP A 47 9.40 -20.31 -2.84
C ASP A 47 9.84 -18.92 -2.36
N ALA A 48 9.89 -17.94 -3.26
CA ALA A 48 10.21 -16.56 -2.93
C ALA A 48 9.18 -15.95 -1.97
N HIS A 49 7.89 -16.18 -2.21
CA HIS A 49 6.82 -15.72 -1.32
C HIS A 49 6.90 -16.38 0.06
N ALA A 50 7.17 -17.68 0.13
CA ALA A 50 7.34 -18.39 1.40
C ALA A 50 8.54 -17.83 2.20
N HIS A 51 9.63 -17.51 1.51
CA HIS A 51 10.80 -16.87 2.14
C HIS A 51 10.45 -15.46 2.64
N TYR A 52 9.73 -14.66 1.84
CA TYR A 52 9.24 -13.35 2.25
C TYR A 52 8.38 -13.42 3.52
N VAL A 53 7.43 -14.35 3.58
CA VAL A 53 6.58 -14.58 4.76
C VAL A 53 7.41 -14.99 5.99
N SER A 54 8.41 -15.86 5.80
CA SER A 54 9.33 -16.24 6.88
C SER A 54 10.10 -15.05 7.42
N THR A 55 10.63 -14.21 6.53
CA THR A 55 11.36 -12.99 6.90
C THR A 55 10.49 -12.02 7.67
N LEU A 56 9.23 -11.83 7.26
CA LEU A 56 8.28 -11.02 8.02
C LEU A 56 8.07 -11.58 9.45
N LYS A 57 7.93 -12.88 9.62
CA LYS A 57 7.79 -13.50 10.94
C LYS A 57 9.04 -13.32 11.81
N GLU A 58 10.23 -13.34 11.21
CA GLU A 58 11.50 -13.09 11.91
C GLU A 58 11.62 -11.68 12.47
N THR A 59 10.89 -10.70 11.91
CA THR A 59 10.80 -9.35 12.50
C THR A 59 9.98 -9.30 13.79
N GLY A 60 9.30 -10.38 14.15
CA GLY A 60 8.38 -10.46 15.28
C GLY A 60 6.92 -10.13 14.94
N ALA A 61 6.61 -9.86 13.67
CA ALA A 61 5.24 -9.61 13.24
C ALA A 61 4.42 -10.91 13.18
N GLU A 62 3.16 -10.83 13.61
CA GLU A 62 2.15 -11.84 13.33
C GLU A 62 1.76 -11.75 11.85
N VAL A 63 1.96 -12.82 11.08
CA VAL A 63 1.62 -12.85 9.66
C VAL A 63 0.32 -13.64 9.45
N ILE A 64 -0.69 -12.98 8.90
CA ILE A 64 -1.95 -13.56 8.46
C ILE A 64 -1.82 -13.86 6.97
N GLU A 65 -1.68 -15.13 6.62
CA GLU A 65 -1.55 -15.56 5.23
C GLU A 65 -2.91 -15.99 4.67
N LEU A 66 -3.43 -15.22 3.72
CA LEU A 66 -4.69 -15.50 3.05
C LEU A 66 -4.50 -16.55 1.92
N PRO A 67 -5.56 -17.33 1.62
CA PRO A 67 -5.50 -18.30 0.54
C PRO A 67 -5.34 -17.61 -0.84
N PRO A 68 -4.80 -18.34 -1.85
CA PRO A 68 -4.69 -17.82 -3.20
C PRO A 68 -6.06 -17.56 -3.83
N LEU A 69 -6.12 -16.63 -4.79
CA LEU A 69 -7.31 -16.29 -5.56
C LEU A 69 -7.06 -16.63 -7.03
N GLU A 70 -7.62 -17.73 -7.51
CA GLU A 70 -7.39 -18.17 -8.91
C GLU A 70 -8.05 -17.25 -9.94
N ASP A 71 -9.13 -16.57 -9.56
CA ASP A 71 -9.84 -15.62 -10.44
C ASP A 71 -9.16 -14.25 -10.51
N TYR A 72 -8.16 -14.00 -9.64
CA TYR A 72 -7.44 -12.73 -9.56
C TYR A 72 -5.92 -12.94 -9.63
N PRO A 73 -5.35 -12.93 -10.85
CA PRO A 73 -3.92 -13.18 -11.04
C PRO A 73 -2.98 -12.28 -10.24
N ASP A 74 -3.39 -11.02 -10.01
CA ASP A 74 -2.61 -10.04 -9.25
C ASP A 74 -2.93 -10.04 -7.74
N GLY A 75 -3.78 -10.95 -7.26
CA GLY A 75 -4.26 -10.99 -5.89
C GLY A 75 -3.19 -11.14 -4.81
N VAL A 76 -1.95 -11.52 -5.16
CA VAL A 76 -0.80 -11.54 -4.25
C VAL A 76 -0.42 -10.14 -3.77
N PHE A 77 -0.70 -9.09 -4.56
CA PHE A 77 -0.39 -7.70 -4.26
C PHE A 77 -1.50 -7.07 -3.39
N VAL A 78 -1.63 -7.57 -2.17
CA VAL A 78 -2.71 -7.18 -1.23
C VAL A 78 -2.67 -5.71 -0.84
N GLU A 79 -1.51 -5.05 -0.91
CA GLU A 79 -1.33 -3.66 -0.55
C GLU A 79 -2.25 -2.72 -1.33
N ASP A 80 -2.50 -3.01 -2.61
CA ASP A 80 -3.30 -2.15 -3.48
C ASP A 80 -4.79 -2.11 -3.10
N THR A 81 -5.24 -3.08 -2.30
CA THR A 81 -6.67 -3.25 -1.96
C THR A 81 -7.12 -2.46 -0.73
N ALA A 82 -6.20 -2.04 0.14
CA ALA A 82 -6.56 -1.35 1.38
C ALA A 82 -5.44 -0.50 1.96
N LEU A 83 -5.83 0.57 2.67
CA LEU A 83 -4.97 1.35 3.55
C LEU A 83 -5.31 0.99 5.01
N CYS A 84 -4.31 0.57 5.77
CA CYS A 84 -4.44 0.27 7.19
C CYS A 84 -3.77 1.36 8.02
N LEU A 85 -4.55 1.96 8.93
CA LEU A 85 -4.10 2.98 9.89
C LEU A 85 -4.49 2.54 11.30
N PRO A 86 -3.91 3.10 12.37
CA PRO A 86 -4.29 2.74 13.74
C PRO A 86 -5.78 2.93 14.05
N GLN A 87 -6.44 3.87 13.38
CA GLN A 87 -7.85 4.20 13.59
C GLN A 87 -8.81 3.26 12.86
N GLY A 88 -8.38 2.66 11.75
CA GLY A 88 -9.24 1.83 10.91
C GLY A 88 -8.60 1.45 9.59
N ALA A 89 -9.36 0.80 8.74
CA ALA A 89 -8.96 0.46 7.39
C ALA A 89 -9.83 1.17 6.34
N VAL A 90 -9.25 1.52 5.21
CA VAL A 90 -9.98 2.03 4.04
C VAL A 90 -9.81 1.06 2.90
N MET A 91 -10.91 0.48 2.44
CA MET A 91 -10.93 -0.36 1.24
C MET A 91 -10.77 0.51 0.01
N MET A 92 -9.79 0.20 -0.81
CA MET A 92 -9.45 0.97 -2.01
C MET A 92 -10.39 0.63 -3.18
N ARG A 93 -10.27 1.41 -4.26
CA ARG A 93 -10.93 1.14 -5.52
C ARG A 93 -9.88 1.11 -6.63
N PRO A 94 -9.37 -0.08 -6.98
CA PRO A 94 -8.29 -0.23 -7.96
C PRO A 94 -8.61 0.37 -9.32
N GLY A 95 -7.60 0.96 -9.98
CA GLY A 95 -7.74 1.52 -11.31
C GLY A 95 -7.78 0.45 -12.42
N ALA A 96 -7.24 -0.75 -12.15
CA ALA A 96 -7.29 -1.85 -13.09
C ALA A 96 -8.61 -2.64 -12.94
N PRO A 97 -9.45 -2.74 -13.98
CA PRO A 97 -10.74 -3.44 -13.88
C PRO A 97 -10.63 -4.90 -13.43
N SER A 98 -9.57 -5.61 -13.83
CA SER A 98 -9.31 -7.00 -13.42
C SER A 98 -9.03 -7.17 -11.93
N ARG A 99 -8.68 -6.09 -11.23
CA ARG A 99 -8.34 -6.10 -9.80
C ARG A 99 -9.48 -5.62 -8.90
N MET A 100 -10.54 -5.09 -9.46
CA MET A 100 -11.66 -4.51 -8.69
C MET A 100 -12.26 -5.50 -7.68
N GLY A 101 -12.40 -6.78 -8.06
CA GLY A 101 -12.97 -7.81 -7.19
C GLY A 101 -12.05 -8.27 -6.05
N GLU A 102 -10.74 -8.00 -6.12
CA GLU A 102 -9.79 -8.36 -5.06
C GLU A 102 -10.13 -7.68 -3.72
N VAL A 103 -10.76 -6.51 -3.78
CA VAL A 103 -11.12 -5.70 -2.60
C VAL A 103 -12.13 -6.45 -1.72
N ALA A 104 -13.17 -7.05 -2.32
CA ALA A 104 -14.16 -7.84 -1.60
C ALA A 104 -13.54 -9.09 -0.92
N GLU A 105 -12.50 -9.65 -1.53
CA GLU A 105 -11.77 -10.80 -0.98
C GLU A 105 -10.81 -10.43 0.18
N MET A 106 -10.49 -9.14 0.33
CA MET A 106 -9.70 -8.62 1.45
C MET A 106 -10.55 -8.21 2.65
N GLU A 107 -11.75 -7.73 2.42
CA GLU A 107 -12.62 -7.12 3.44
C GLU A 107 -12.87 -8.00 4.67
N PRO A 108 -13.12 -9.33 4.57
CA PRO A 108 -13.33 -10.17 5.74
C PRO A 108 -12.13 -10.19 6.71
N ALA A 109 -10.91 -10.18 6.17
CA ALA A 109 -9.70 -10.16 6.98
C ALA A 109 -9.53 -8.83 7.73
N LEU A 110 -9.85 -7.71 7.07
CA LEU A 110 -9.76 -6.39 7.70
C LEU A 110 -10.89 -6.14 8.69
N SER A 111 -12.10 -6.58 8.40
CA SER A 111 -13.26 -6.49 9.34
C SER A 111 -13.07 -7.33 10.60
N ALA A 112 -12.21 -8.35 10.57
CA ALA A 112 -11.83 -9.10 11.76
C ALA A 112 -10.79 -8.37 12.63
N LEU A 113 -10.10 -7.35 12.09
CA LEU A 113 -9.00 -6.63 12.76
C LEU A 113 -9.38 -5.20 13.17
N TYR A 114 -10.34 -4.60 12.49
CA TYR A 114 -10.74 -3.20 12.67
C TYR A 114 -12.23 -3.06 12.91
N ASP A 115 -12.60 -2.22 13.86
CA ASP A 115 -14.00 -1.85 14.11
C ASP A 115 -14.50 -0.81 13.09
N ASP A 116 -13.61 0.04 12.55
CA ASP A 116 -13.92 1.05 11.54
C ASP A 116 -13.29 0.64 10.19
N VAL A 117 -14.12 0.14 9.28
CA VAL A 117 -13.73 -0.19 7.90
C VAL A 117 -14.53 0.68 6.95
N ARG A 118 -13.84 1.57 6.25
CA ARG A 118 -14.40 2.51 5.28
C ARG A 118 -14.10 2.04 3.85
N HIS A 119 -14.78 2.65 2.87
CA HIS A 119 -14.62 2.30 1.46
C HIS A 119 -14.47 3.56 0.61
N ILE A 120 -13.63 3.48 -0.41
CA ILE A 120 -13.70 4.39 -1.55
C ILE A 120 -14.90 3.95 -2.38
N SER A 121 -16.01 4.67 -2.24
CA SER A 121 -17.33 4.30 -2.77
C SER A 121 -17.76 5.11 -4.00
N GLY A 122 -17.05 6.22 -4.27
CA GLY A 122 -17.28 7.07 -5.43
C GLY A 122 -16.80 6.46 -6.74
N GLU A 123 -16.75 7.28 -7.78
CA GLU A 123 -16.30 6.86 -9.11
C GLU A 123 -14.78 6.91 -9.28
N GLY A 124 -14.06 7.58 -8.37
CA GLY A 124 -12.60 7.70 -8.43
C GLY A 124 -11.88 6.40 -8.18
N HIS A 125 -10.62 6.33 -8.61
CA HIS A 125 -9.75 5.17 -8.42
C HIS A 125 -8.55 5.55 -7.56
N ILE A 126 -8.15 4.62 -6.68
CA ILE A 126 -6.97 4.76 -5.84
C ILE A 126 -6.47 3.37 -5.44
N GLU A 127 -5.16 3.16 -5.50
CA GLU A 127 -4.48 1.93 -5.10
C GLU A 127 -3.49 2.19 -3.96
N GLY A 128 -3.36 1.25 -3.04
CA GLY A 128 -2.48 1.37 -1.87
C GLY A 128 -1.00 1.52 -2.23
N GLY A 129 -0.58 1.02 -3.41
CA GLY A 129 0.77 1.22 -3.95
C GLY A 129 1.13 2.68 -4.21
N ASP A 130 0.15 3.57 -4.30
CA ASP A 130 0.34 5.01 -4.45
C ASP A 130 0.32 5.78 -3.12
N ILE A 131 0.12 5.11 -1.98
CA ILE A 131 -0.07 5.75 -0.68
C ILE A 131 1.12 5.48 0.22
N LEU A 132 1.85 6.52 0.63
CA LEU A 132 2.93 6.45 1.60
C LEU A 132 2.53 7.18 2.88
N VAL A 133 2.41 6.43 3.97
CA VAL A 133 2.14 7.00 5.30
C VAL A 133 3.45 7.36 5.96
N THR A 134 3.70 8.64 6.18
CA THR A 134 4.88 9.14 6.87
C THR A 134 4.57 9.45 8.34
N GLY A 135 5.58 9.86 9.11
CA GLY A 135 5.37 10.33 10.49
C GLY A 135 4.61 11.66 10.61
N ARG A 136 4.35 12.36 9.49
CA ARG A 136 3.77 13.71 9.47
C ARG A 136 2.47 13.80 8.68
N GLU A 137 2.37 13.07 7.59
CA GLU A 137 1.29 13.18 6.61
C GLU A 137 1.15 11.89 5.80
N ILE A 138 0.08 11.80 5.05
CA ILE A 138 -0.10 10.77 4.02
C ILE A 138 0.25 11.40 2.67
N LEU A 139 1.24 10.85 1.97
CA LEU A 139 1.57 11.22 0.60
C LEU A 139 0.84 10.28 -0.36
N VAL A 140 0.15 10.83 -1.34
CA VAL A 140 -0.53 10.04 -2.37
C VAL A 140 -0.05 10.46 -3.75
N GLY A 141 0.57 9.52 -4.46
CA GLY A 141 1.03 9.72 -5.82
C GLY A 141 -0.11 9.59 -6.83
N ARG A 142 -0.29 10.62 -7.67
CA ARG A 142 -1.14 10.51 -8.85
C ARG A 142 -0.43 9.66 -9.89
N SER A 143 -1.11 8.63 -10.36
CA SER A 143 -0.58 7.67 -11.34
C SER A 143 -1.68 7.29 -12.36
N GLU A 144 -1.41 6.35 -13.24
CA GLU A 144 -2.44 5.77 -14.11
C GLU A 144 -3.49 4.95 -13.34
N ARG A 145 -3.20 4.58 -12.09
CA ARG A 145 -4.06 3.78 -11.20
C ARG A 145 -4.78 4.61 -10.15
N THR A 146 -4.35 5.85 -9.92
CA THR A 146 -4.87 6.72 -8.87
C THR A 146 -5.19 8.10 -9.45
N ASP A 147 -6.46 8.49 -9.38
CA ASP A 147 -6.97 9.75 -9.90
C ASP A 147 -7.33 10.76 -8.79
N ALA A 148 -7.60 12.01 -9.19
CA ALA A 148 -7.93 13.09 -8.25
C ALA A 148 -9.18 12.82 -7.43
N THR A 149 -10.16 12.13 -8.00
CA THR A 149 -11.44 11.84 -7.33
C THR A 149 -11.25 10.84 -6.21
N GLY A 150 -10.49 9.75 -6.46
CA GLY A 150 -10.12 8.79 -5.42
C GLY A 150 -9.28 9.41 -4.31
N VAL A 151 -8.31 10.27 -4.66
CA VAL A 151 -7.50 11.00 -3.67
C VAL A 151 -8.36 11.93 -2.82
N ALA A 152 -9.32 12.64 -3.41
CA ALA A 152 -10.21 13.55 -2.68
C ALA A 152 -11.09 12.81 -1.67
N GLU A 153 -11.62 11.64 -2.04
CA GLU A 153 -12.42 10.82 -1.14
C GLU A 153 -11.57 10.25 0.01
N LEU A 154 -10.37 9.73 -0.28
CA LEU A 154 -9.45 9.27 0.77
C LEU A 154 -9.08 10.41 1.73
N ARG A 155 -8.84 11.61 1.21
CA ARG A 155 -8.54 12.80 2.05
C ARG A 155 -9.66 13.10 3.03
N GLN A 156 -10.92 13.00 2.63
CA GLN A 156 -12.05 13.21 3.52
C GLN A 156 -12.09 12.15 4.63
N ILE A 157 -11.96 10.89 4.27
CA ILE A 157 -11.97 9.78 5.24
C ILE A 157 -10.84 9.93 6.26
N THR A 158 -9.61 10.14 5.79
CA THR A 158 -8.43 10.21 6.66
C THR A 158 -8.38 11.47 7.51
N ALA A 159 -8.99 12.58 7.04
CA ALA A 159 -9.13 13.81 7.83
C ALA A 159 -10.01 13.61 9.07
N GLU A 160 -11.06 12.78 9.01
CA GLU A 160 -11.88 12.41 10.17
C GLU A 160 -11.07 11.68 11.24
N TRP A 161 -10.00 10.99 10.84
CA TRP A 161 -9.05 10.30 11.73
C TRP A 161 -7.87 11.18 12.15
N GLY A 162 -7.86 12.47 11.75
CA GLY A 162 -6.84 13.43 12.14
C GLY A 162 -5.58 13.44 11.26
N HIS A 163 -5.61 12.75 10.11
CA HIS A 163 -4.47 12.74 9.18
C HIS A 163 -4.57 13.88 8.17
N SER A 164 -3.43 14.50 7.87
CA SER A 164 -3.27 15.35 6.69
C SER A 164 -2.83 14.52 5.49
N LEU A 165 -3.34 14.86 4.31
CA LEU A 165 -3.01 14.18 3.07
C LEU A 165 -2.53 15.18 2.03
N ARG A 166 -1.37 14.92 1.43
CA ARG A 166 -0.80 15.71 0.35
C ARG A 166 -0.70 14.86 -0.92
N GLU A 167 -1.25 15.39 -1.98
CA GLU A 167 -1.18 14.82 -3.32
C GLU A 167 0.17 15.19 -3.98
N VAL A 168 0.80 14.21 -4.61
CA VAL A 168 2.01 14.37 -5.39
C VAL A 168 1.84 13.72 -6.75
N PHE A 169 2.68 14.10 -7.72
CA PHE A 169 2.61 13.53 -9.06
C PHE A 169 3.71 12.51 -9.26
N THR A 170 3.32 11.30 -9.62
CA THR A 170 4.26 10.24 -9.99
C THR A 170 4.80 10.51 -11.40
N PRO A 171 6.13 10.50 -11.61
CA PRO A 171 6.70 10.71 -12.93
C PRO A 171 6.21 9.70 -13.96
N PRO A 172 6.12 10.05 -15.24
CA PRO A 172 5.75 9.12 -16.30
C PRO A 172 6.64 7.87 -16.31
N GLY A 173 6.04 6.71 -16.53
CA GLY A 173 6.74 5.42 -16.56
C GLY A 173 6.99 4.78 -15.18
N VAL A 174 6.55 5.41 -14.11
CA VAL A 174 6.48 4.81 -12.76
C VAL A 174 5.08 4.26 -12.56
N LEU A 175 4.95 2.97 -12.26
CA LEU A 175 3.64 2.30 -12.11
C LEU A 175 2.86 2.84 -10.92
N HIS A 176 3.50 2.81 -9.74
CA HIS A 176 2.97 3.34 -8.48
C HIS A 176 4.00 4.23 -7.80
N PHE A 177 3.55 5.15 -6.98
CA PHE A 177 4.42 6.03 -6.20
C PHE A 177 5.45 5.23 -5.38
N LYS A 178 5.01 4.17 -4.69
CA LYS A 178 5.89 3.31 -3.89
C LYS A 178 6.74 2.32 -4.69
N THR A 179 6.61 2.29 -6.01
CA THR A 179 7.62 1.59 -6.86
C THR A 179 8.99 2.25 -6.72
N ASP A 180 9.02 3.56 -6.53
CA ASP A 180 10.24 4.36 -6.51
C ASP A 180 10.59 4.93 -5.13
N CYS A 181 9.84 4.60 -4.07
CA CYS A 181 10.15 5.07 -2.72
C CYS A 181 9.69 4.13 -1.60
N SER A 182 10.34 4.27 -0.46
CA SER A 182 9.98 3.61 0.79
C SER A 182 10.41 4.47 1.97
N LEU A 183 9.71 4.37 3.09
CA LEU A 183 10.07 5.04 4.32
C LEU A 183 11.10 4.22 5.09
N LEU A 184 12.22 4.81 5.48
CA LEU A 184 13.25 4.18 6.32
C LEU A 184 13.04 4.47 7.80
N ASP A 185 12.62 5.68 8.13
CA ASP A 185 12.22 6.14 9.44
C ASP A 185 11.22 7.31 9.32
N ALA A 186 10.82 7.93 10.43
CA ALA A 186 9.83 9.00 10.45
C ALA A 186 10.16 10.20 9.53
N GLU A 187 11.41 10.40 9.15
CA GLU A 187 11.88 11.57 8.42
C GLU A 187 12.74 11.25 7.20
N THR A 188 13.07 9.97 6.97
CA THR A 188 14.00 9.55 5.92
C THR A 188 13.29 8.66 4.90
N ILE A 189 13.38 9.05 3.64
CA ILE A 189 12.78 8.34 2.51
C ILE A 189 13.89 7.78 1.61
N LEU A 190 13.86 6.49 1.37
CA LEU A 190 14.62 5.83 0.31
C LEU A 190 13.87 6.05 -1.00
N CYS A 191 14.52 6.59 -2.03
CA CYS A 191 13.85 6.86 -3.29
C CYS A 191 14.81 6.84 -4.48
N THR A 192 14.24 6.81 -5.68
CA THR A 192 15.01 7.01 -6.89
C THR A 192 15.29 8.51 -7.11
N GLU A 193 16.41 8.82 -7.78
CA GLU A 193 16.74 10.21 -8.13
C GLU A 193 15.64 10.89 -8.96
N ARG A 194 15.01 10.14 -9.88
CA ARG A 194 13.92 10.69 -10.73
C ARG A 194 12.70 11.12 -9.92
N LEU A 195 12.37 10.38 -8.84
CA LEU A 195 11.24 10.73 -8.00
C LEU A 195 11.58 11.92 -7.09
N ASP A 196 12.78 11.94 -6.49
CA ASP A 196 13.26 13.05 -5.66
C ASP A 196 13.36 14.38 -6.45
N ALA A 197 13.81 14.30 -7.71
CA ALA A 197 13.89 15.45 -8.59
C ALA A 197 12.53 16.13 -8.88
N SER A 198 11.42 15.44 -8.63
CA SER A 198 10.08 16.03 -8.72
C SER A 198 9.76 17.03 -7.58
N GLY A 199 10.58 17.05 -6.51
CA GLY A 199 10.37 17.88 -5.32
C GLY A 199 9.26 17.36 -4.38
N CYS A 200 8.75 16.15 -4.59
CA CYS A 200 7.64 15.61 -3.80
C CYS A 200 8.00 15.34 -2.33
N PHE A 201 9.29 15.23 -2.01
CA PHE A 201 9.80 14.94 -0.67
C PHE A 201 10.33 16.16 0.08
N GLU A 202 9.90 17.37 -0.30
CA GLU A 202 10.28 18.58 0.44
C GLU A 202 10.01 18.43 1.94
N GLY A 203 11.02 18.72 2.75
CA GLY A 203 10.96 18.59 4.21
C GLY A 203 11.33 17.20 4.75
N TYR A 204 11.68 16.24 3.90
CA TYR A 204 12.23 14.94 4.28
C TYR A 204 13.70 14.83 3.90
N ARG A 205 14.42 13.97 4.61
CA ARG A 205 15.75 13.55 4.18
C ARG A 205 15.56 12.43 3.15
N THR A 206 16.27 12.51 2.04
CA THR A 206 16.23 11.48 0.99
C THR A 206 17.54 10.71 0.93
N VAL A 207 17.43 9.43 0.63
CA VAL A 207 18.55 8.53 0.33
C VAL A 207 18.25 7.89 -1.03
N HIS A 208 19.18 7.98 -1.96
CA HIS A 208 18.99 7.46 -3.31
C HIS A 208 19.45 6.02 -3.46
N VAL A 209 18.75 5.27 -4.33
CA VAL A 209 19.07 3.92 -4.80
C VAL A 209 19.35 3.94 -6.30
#